data_67f1525a30b346de43918b39c03a3bfa
#
_entry.id   67f1525a30b346de43918b39c03a3bfa
#
_cell.length_a   1.000
_cell.length_b   1.000
_cell.length_c   1.000
_cell.angle_alpha   90.00
_cell.angle_beta   90.00
_cell.angle_gamma   90.00
#
_symmetry.space_group_name_H-M   'P 1'
#
loop_
_entity.id
_entity.type
_entity.pdbx_description
1 polymer ?
#
loop_
_entity_poly.entity_id
_entity_poly.type
_entity_poly.pdbx_seq_one_letter_code
_entity_poly.pdbx_strand_id
1 'polypeptide(L)'
;MDTEGLLEELRRLPMQRSTVTQVLGVLDDPAKSAADVAHAMEVDPSLCVRVLHLANSPYFGLSGKVGSVERAVVALGNSVIRSLAVSTAAGLFAERTDDMLAGFWGHSIATAAAASFVAQSTRLPSGDALCAGLLHDLGAALLHRHVPAEADAVWALPADEILTAEREAFGHDHAELGALALEAWRLPSLITSAVRDHHLDPVTVDSRLTRCVIAAEALARVIAADHGPRLREPAPEPEAALLAAGLPTSNVDELLERVGEDSSNLAGLLAAA
;
A
#
# COMPACT_ATOMS: atom_id res chain seq x y z
N MET A 1 -11.31 -4.30 -22.52
CA MET A 1 -10.56 -5.55 -22.25
C MET A 1 -11.43 -6.34 -21.31
N ASP A 2 -11.58 -7.65 -21.48
CA ASP A 2 -12.35 -8.43 -20.52
C ASP A 2 -11.56 -8.62 -19.22
N THR A 3 -12.25 -8.98 -18.15
CA THR A 3 -11.65 -9.14 -16.81
C THR A 3 -10.52 -10.17 -16.81
N GLU A 4 -10.63 -11.24 -17.59
CA GLU A 4 -9.63 -12.30 -17.67
C GLU A 4 -8.35 -11.78 -18.36
N GLY A 5 -8.49 -10.96 -19.40
CA GLY A 5 -7.37 -10.27 -20.06
C GLY A 5 -6.66 -9.28 -19.14
N LEU A 6 -7.42 -8.54 -18.32
CA LEU A 6 -6.85 -7.64 -17.32
C LEU A 6 -6.05 -8.41 -16.25
N LEU A 7 -6.62 -9.46 -15.69
CA LEU A 7 -5.95 -10.30 -14.69
C LEU A 7 -4.68 -10.98 -15.24
N GLU A 8 -4.71 -11.43 -16.49
CA GLU A 8 -3.54 -12.02 -17.13
C GLU A 8 -2.42 -10.98 -17.35
N GLU A 9 -2.78 -9.74 -17.72
CA GLU A 9 -1.82 -8.65 -17.84
C GLU A 9 -1.23 -8.27 -16.48
N LEU A 10 -2.05 -8.16 -15.44
CA LEU A 10 -1.61 -7.87 -14.07
C LEU A 10 -0.64 -8.94 -13.53
N ARG A 11 -0.87 -10.21 -13.84
CA ARG A 11 0.06 -11.29 -13.47
C ARG A 11 1.43 -11.14 -14.14
N ARG A 12 1.50 -10.50 -15.30
CA ARG A 12 2.74 -10.29 -16.07
C ARG A 12 3.51 -9.04 -15.68
N LEU A 13 2.89 -8.08 -15.01
CA LEU A 13 3.52 -6.78 -14.69
C LEU A 13 4.89 -6.90 -14.01
N PRO A 14 5.08 -7.71 -12.94
CA PRO A 14 6.39 -7.86 -12.31
C PRO A 14 7.44 -8.43 -13.27
N MET A 15 7.04 -9.29 -14.19
CA MET A 15 7.93 -9.98 -15.13
C MET A 15 8.48 -9.05 -16.22
N GLN A 16 7.91 -7.86 -16.40
CA GLN A 16 8.38 -6.88 -17.38
C GLN A 16 9.63 -6.12 -16.90
N ARG A 17 9.91 -6.13 -15.59
CA ARG A 17 11.11 -5.54 -15.00
C ARG A 17 12.00 -6.64 -14.44
N SER A 18 13.13 -6.91 -15.11
CA SER A 18 14.05 -8.00 -14.76
C SER A 18 14.52 -7.95 -13.30
N THR A 19 14.81 -6.76 -12.79
CA THR A 19 15.25 -6.56 -11.39
C THR A 19 14.18 -6.98 -10.39
N VAL A 20 12.92 -6.58 -10.61
CA VAL A 20 11.83 -6.94 -9.68
C VAL A 20 11.62 -8.45 -9.66
N THR A 21 11.60 -9.09 -10.83
CA THR A 21 11.48 -10.56 -10.93
C THR A 21 12.63 -11.25 -10.20
N GLN A 22 13.84 -10.73 -10.31
CA GLN A 22 15.03 -11.26 -9.63
C GLN A 22 14.91 -11.10 -8.11
N VAL A 23 14.55 -9.91 -7.62
CA VAL A 23 14.35 -9.64 -6.19
C VAL A 23 13.26 -10.54 -5.61
N LEU A 24 12.10 -10.66 -6.28
CA LEU A 24 11.01 -11.53 -5.84
C LEU A 24 11.43 -12.99 -5.80
N GLY A 25 12.17 -13.45 -6.82
CA GLY A 25 12.70 -14.83 -6.86
C GLY A 25 13.67 -15.13 -5.73
N VAL A 26 14.54 -14.17 -5.37
CA VAL A 26 15.44 -14.32 -4.22
C VAL A 26 14.68 -14.31 -2.90
N LEU A 27 13.66 -13.47 -2.76
CA LEU A 27 12.81 -13.42 -1.56
C LEU A 27 11.96 -14.70 -1.36
N ASP A 28 11.69 -15.43 -2.43
CA ASP A 28 10.92 -16.69 -2.39
C ASP A 28 11.79 -17.90 -2.01
N ASP A 29 13.11 -17.78 -2.10
CA ASP A 29 14.04 -18.88 -1.80
C ASP A 29 14.46 -18.81 -0.32
N PRO A 30 14.03 -19.77 0.54
CA PRO A 30 14.38 -19.77 1.96
C PRO A 30 15.89 -20.01 2.22
N ALA A 31 16.65 -20.43 1.21
CA ALA A 31 18.09 -20.61 1.32
C ALA A 31 18.88 -19.31 1.09
N LYS A 32 18.19 -18.23 0.66
CA LYS A 32 18.80 -16.93 0.37
C LYS A 32 18.85 -16.04 1.60
N SER A 33 19.93 -15.27 1.67
CA SER A 33 20.22 -14.31 2.74
C SER A 33 19.79 -12.88 2.38
N ALA A 34 19.82 -11.99 3.36
CA ALA A 34 19.62 -10.56 3.12
C ALA A 34 20.70 -9.97 2.16
N ALA A 35 21.92 -10.53 2.15
CA ALA A 35 22.96 -10.14 1.21
C ALA A 35 22.60 -10.53 -0.24
N ASP A 36 21.98 -11.71 -0.45
CA ASP A 36 21.52 -12.11 -1.78
C ASP A 36 20.41 -11.18 -2.28
N VAL A 37 19.49 -10.78 -1.39
CA VAL A 37 18.40 -9.81 -1.73
C VAL A 37 19.01 -8.45 -2.08
N ALA A 38 19.93 -7.95 -1.27
CA ALA A 38 20.62 -6.68 -1.53
C ALA A 38 21.34 -6.71 -2.88
N HIS A 39 22.07 -7.79 -3.19
CA HIS A 39 22.76 -7.96 -4.46
C HIS A 39 21.78 -7.96 -5.66
N ALA A 40 20.63 -8.62 -5.52
CA ALA A 40 19.60 -8.60 -6.56
C ALA A 40 19.01 -7.18 -6.78
N MET A 41 19.01 -6.33 -5.76
CA MET A 41 18.53 -4.94 -5.83
C MET A 41 19.55 -3.97 -6.43
N GLU A 42 20.84 -4.23 -6.32
CA GLU A 42 21.93 -3.33 -6.77
C GLU A 42 21.86 -2.98 -8.26
N VAL A 43 21.12 -3.78 -9.06
CA VAL A 43 20.89 -3.50 -10.48
C VAL A 43 19.93 -2.31 -10.69
N ASP A 44 19.13 -1.96 -9.67
CA ASP A 44 18.21 -0.82 -9.69
C ASP A 44 18.59 0.20 -8.59
N PRO A 45 19.39 1.24 -8.93
CA PRO A 45 19.78 2.25 -7.95
C PRO A 45 18.61 2.99 -7.31
N SER A 46 17.50 3.18 -8.03
CA SER A 46 16.30 3.85 -7.53
C SER A 46 15.65 3.02 -6.42
N LEU A 47 15.54 1.70 -6.60
CA LEU A 47 15.04 0.80 -5.55
C LEU A 47 15.97 0.80 -4.32
N CYS A 48 17.28 0.77 -4.53
CA CYS A 48 18.27 0.84 -3.44
C CYS A 48 18.12 2.13 -2.61
N VAL A 49 18.00 3.28 -3.28
CA VAL A 49 17.83 4.58 -2.59
C VAL A 49 16.54 4.61 -1.77
N ARG A 50 15.42 4.13 -2.32
CA ARG A 50 14.12 4.06 -1.59
C ARG A 50 14.22 3.19 -0.35
N VAL A 51 14.83 2.02 -0.48
CA VAL A 51 15.03 1.09 0.63
C VAL A 51 15.91 1.68 1.72
N LEU A 52 17.01 2.34 1.36
CA LEU A 52 17.89 3.03 2.32
C LEU A 52 17.18 4.19 3.01
N HIS A 53 16.45 5.01 2.27
CA HIS A 53 15.68 6.13 2.83
C HIS A 53 14.61 5.62 3.80
N LEU A 54 13.83 4.61 3.40
CA LEU A 54 12.80 4.04 4.24
C LEU A 54 13.37 3.44 5.53
N ALA A 55 14.47 2.68 5.43
CA ALA A 55 15.14 2.10 6.61
C ALA A 55 15.67 3.16 7.59
N ASN A 56 16.09 4.32 7.09
CA ASN A 56 16.54 5.45 7.90
C ASN A 56 15.43 6.40 8.33
N SER A 57 14.18 6.13 7.96
CA SER A 57 13.06 6.95 8.37
C SER A 57 12.81 6.84 9.88
N PRO A 58 12.17 7.85 10.49
CA PRO A 58 11.76 7.79 11.91
C PRO A 58 10.89 6.57 12.23
N TYR A 59 10.18 6.06 11.25
CA TYR A 59 9.34 4.87 11.33
C TYR A 59 10.03 3.63 11.86
N PHE A 60 11.27 3.36 11.38
CA PHE A 60 12.03 2.19 11.77
C PHE A 60 13.01 2.48 12.92
N GLY A 61 13.04 3.70 13.45
CA GLY A 61 13.83 4.09 14.60
C GLY A 61 15.36 4.01 14.39
N LEU A 62 15.78 3.92 13.14
CA LEU A 62 17.18 3.71 12.76
C LEU A 62 17.82 4.94 12.09
N SER A 63 17.21 6.11 12.25
CA SER A 63 17.62 7.37 11.59
C SER A 63 19.13 7.55 11.47
N GLY A 64 19.64 7.57 10.24
CA GLY A 64 21.05 7.77 9.93
C GLY A 64 22.00 6.61 10.29
N LYS A 65 21.48 5.45 10.74
CA LYS A 65 22.29 4.29 11.18
C LYS A 65 22.42 3.20 10.12
N VAL A 66 21.63 3.24 9.07
CA VAL A 66 21.60 2.22 8.01
C VAL A 66 22.37 2.75 6.80
N GLY A 67 23.60 2.27 6.63
CA GLY A 67 24.52 2.71 5.56
C GLY A 67 24.68 1.70 4.42
N SER A 68 23.96 0.57 4.41
CA SER A 68 24.03 -0.41 3.32
C SER A 68 22.65 -1.00 3.02
N VAL A 69 22.44 -1.41 1.76
CA VAL A 69 21.21 -2.05 1.31
C VAL A 69 20.95 -3.36 2.07
N GLU A 70 21.98 -4.15 2.34
CA GLU A 70 21.86 -5.38 3.13
C GLU A 70 21.31 -5.12 4.54
N ARG A 71 21.85 -4.09 5.24
CA ARG A 71 21.32 -3.70 6.56
C ARG A 71 19.91 -3.15 6.48
N ALA A 72 19.57 -2.45 5.40
CA ALA A 72 18.22 -1.98 5.16
C ALA A 72 17.25 -3.15 4.94
N VAL A 73 17.64 -4.17 4.18
CA VAL A 73 16.83 -5.40 3.99
C VAL A 73 16.57 -6.09 5.33
N VAL A 74 17.58 -6.23 6.18
CA VAL A 74 17.42 -6.82 7.51
C VAL A 74 16.48 -5.99 8.40
N ALA A 75 16.62 -4.67 8.35
CA ALA A 75 15.84 -3.75 9.17
C ALA A 75 14.37 -3.68 8.75
N LEU A 76 14.11 -3.64 7.45
CA LEU A 76 12.77 -3.52 6.88
C LEU A 76 12.02 -4.87 6.84
N GLY A 77 12.74 -5.96 6.62
CA GLY A 77 12.18 -7.29 6.43
C GLY A 77 11.62 -7.55 5.03
N ASN A 78 11.38 -8.83 4.73
CA ASN A 78 11.02 -9.29 3.40
C ASN A 78 9.69 -8.72 2.88
N SER A 79 8.70 -8.51 3.75
CA SER A 79 7.38 -7.95 3.36
C SER A 79 7.52 -6.54 2.79
N VAL A 80 8.29 -5.67 3.46
CA VAL A 80 8.52 -4.29 3.01
C VAL A 80 9.31 -4.26 1.70
N ILE A 81 10.38 -5.05 1.60
CA ILE A 81 11.18 -5.13 0.36
C ILE A 81 10.32 -5.62 -0.82
N ARG A 82 9.50 -6.65 -0.60
CA ARG A 82 8.58 -7.16 -1.62
C ARG A 82 7.58 -6.10 -2.07
N SER A 83 6.98 -5.37 -1.13
CA SER A 83 6.01 -4.32 -1.43
C SER A 83 6.63 -3.18 -2.23
N LEU A 84 7.84 -2.73 -1.88
CA LEU A 84 8.56 -1.71 -2.65
C LEU A 84 8.92 -2.19 -4.05
N ALA A 85 9.36 -3.44 -4.20
CA ALA A 85 9.66 -4.03 -5.49
C ALA A 85 8.41 -4.10 -6.39
N VAL A 86 7.29 -4.55 -5.83
CA VAL A 86 5.99 -4.64 -6.52
C VAL A 86 5.47 -3.25 -6.90
N SER A 87 5.50 -2.29 -5.98
CA SER A 87 5.09 -0.90 -6.25
C SER A 87 5.92 -0.27 -7.37
N THR A 88 7.22 -0.58 -7.41
CA THR A 88 8.12 -0.15 -8.49
C THR A 88 7.74 -0.81 -9.82
N ALA A 89 7.43 -2.11 -9.83
CA ALA A 89 6.97 -2.82 -11.03
C ALA A 89 5.66 -2.28 -11.56
N ALA A 90 4.70 -2.03 -10.68
CA ALA A 90 3.41 -1.44 -11.02
C ALA A 90 3.52 0.02 -11.51
N GLY A 91 4.73 0.62 -11.41
CA GLY A 91 4.96 2.00 -11.85
C GLY A 91 4.37 3.04 -10.90
N LEU A 92 4.07 2.67 -9.66
CA LEU A 92 3.48 3.58 -8.67
C LEU A 92 4.43 4.71 -8.27
N PHE A 93 5.73 4.56 -8.53
CA PHE A 93 6.78 5.57 -8.28
C PHE A 93 7.25 6.29 -9.57
N ALA A 94 6.62 6.05 -10.73
CA ALA A 94 7.01 6.72 -11.96
C ALA A 94 6.75 8.24 -11.88
N GLU A 95 7.54 9.04 -12.60
CA GLU A 95 7.34 10.48 -12.70
C GLU A 95 5.89 10.79 -13.13
N ARG A 96 5.25 11.63 -12.35
CA ARG A 96 3.81 11.86 -12.38
C ARG A 96 3.47 12.96 -13.37
N THR A 97 2.83 12.56 -14.46
CA THR A 97 2.22 13.49 -15.41
C THR A 97 0.70 13.56 -15.28
N ASP A 98 0.11 12.79 -14.32
CA ASP A 98 -1.33 12.66 -14.14
C ASP A 98 -1.71 13.02 -12.70
N ASP A 99 -2.59 14.02 -12.53
CA ASP A 99 -3.07 14.52 -11.23
C ASP A 99 -3.82 13.45 -10.43
N MET A 100 -4.45 12.48 -11.10
CA MET A 100 -5.18 11.40 -10.45
C MET A 100 -4.23 10.44 -9.72
N LEU A 101 -3.16 10.00 -10.38
CA LEU A 101 -2.13 9.17 -9.73
C LEU A 101 -1.41 9.93 -8.62
N ALA A 102 -1.38 11.27 -8.68
CA ALA A 102 -0.85 12.10 -7.60
C ALA A 102 -1.68 12.00 -6.33
N GLY A 103 -2.98 12.15 -6.43
CA GLY A 103 -3.89 12.04 -5.28
C GLY A 103 -3.93 10.63 -4.70
N PHE A 104 -4.02 9.63 -5.56
CA PHE A 104 -3.92 8.22 -5.20
C PHE A 104 -2.66 7.93 -4.36
N TRP A 105 -1.51 8.43 -4.83
CA TRP A 105 -0.24 8.20 -4.15
C TRP A 105 -0.18 8.87 -2.77
N GLY A 106 -0.68 10.11 -2.68
CA GLY A 106 -0.79 10.84 -1.40
C GLY A 106 -1.65 10.08 -0.39
N HIS A 107 -2.80 9.56 -0.83
CA HIS A 107 -3.69 8.74 -0.01
C HIS A 107 -3.01 7.42 0.42
N SER A 108 -2.41 6.69 -0.50
CA SER A 108 -1.71 5.43 -0.18
C SER A 108 -0.59 5.62 0.84
N ILE A 109 0.19 6.73 0.74
CA ILE A 109 1.24 7.07 1.70
C ILE A 109 0.63 7.43 3.06
N ALA A 110 -0.43 8.23 3.08
CA ALA A 110 -1.11 8.58 4.33
C ALA A 110 -1.67 7.34 5.03
N THR A 111 -2.28 6.43 4.27
CA THR A 111 -2.79 5.15 4.80
C THR A 111 -1.66 4.26 5.30
N ALA A 112 -0.52 4.18 4.60
CA ALA A 112 0.65 3.44 5.07
C ALA A 112 1.20 3.99 6.39
N ALA A 113 1.28 5.33 6.49
CA ALA A 113 1.70 6.04 7.70
C ALA A 113 0.76 5.73 8.87
N ALA A 114 -0.53 5.92 8.67
CA ALA A 114 -1.56 5.63 9.67
C ALA A 114 -1.55 4.15 10.10
N ALA A 115 -1.45 3.22 9.14
CA ALA A 115 -1.42 1.78 9.42
C ALA A 115 -0.21 1.39 10.28
N SER A 116 0.95 1.96 9.99
CA SER A 116 2.14 1.74 10.80
C SER A 116 1.98 2.25 12.23
N PHE A 117 1.37 3.43 12.40
CA PHE A 117 1.08 4.01 13.72
C PHE A 117 0.08 3.13 14.51
N VAL A 118 -1.05 2.77 13.89
CA VAL A 118 -2.07 1.89 14.51
C VAL A 118 -1.45 0.55 14.89
N ALA A 119 -0.61 -0.03 14.02
CA ALA A 119 0.07 -1.29 14.28
C ALA A 119 1.01 -1.22 15.49
N GLN A 120 1.83 -0.17 15.59
CA GLN A 120 2.72 0.05 16.74
C GLN A 120 1.91 0.15 18.05
N SER A 121 0.84 0.91 18.04
CA SER A 121 -0.04 1.11 19.21
C SER A 121 -0.78 -0.16 19.62
N THR A 122 -1.05 -1.07 18.68
CA THR A 122 -1.75 -2.34 18.89
C THR A 122 -0.83 -3.56 18.93
N ARG A 123 0.50 -3.36 18.89
CA ARG A 123 1.51 -4.41 18.86
C ARG A 123 1.37 -5.39 17.69
N LEU A 124 1.00 -4.89 16.53
CA LEU A 124 1.08 -5.59 15.26
C LEU A 124 2.44 -5.36 14.60
N PRO A 125 2.88 -6.23 13.67
CA PRO A 125 4.06 -5.98 12.85
C PRO A 125 3.84 -4.72 11.99
N SER A 126 4.54 -3.63 12.31
CA SER A 126 4.37 -2.35 11.60
C SER A 126 4.78 -2.41 10.14
N GLY A 127 5.74 -3.27 9.78
CA GLY A 127 6.12 -3.51 8.39
C GLY A 127 4.99 -4.11 7.54
N ASP A 128 4.26 -5.10 8.05
CA ASP A 128 3.13 -5.70 7.34
C ASP A 128 1.97 -4.70 7.23
N ALA A 129 1.72 -3.91 8.27
CA ALA A 129 0.69 -2.87 8.27
C ALA A 129 1.03 -1.74 7.28
N LEU A 130 2.27 -1.27 7.27
CA LEU A 130 2.76 -0.29 6.29
C LEU A 130 2.54 -0.82 4.87
N CYS A 131 2.90 -2.08 4.60
CA CYS A 131 2.72 -2.69 3.28
C CYS A 131 1.24 -2.78 2.89
N ALA A 132 0.39 -3.26 3.79
CA ALA A 132 -1.03 -3.39 3.54
C ALA A 132 -1.67 -2.01 3.30
N GLY A 133 -1.34 -1.00 4.10
CA GLY A 133 -1.81 0.38 3.91
C GLY A 133 -1.29 1.02 2.62
N LEU A 134 -0.04 0.76 2.21
CA LEU A 134 0.52 1.29 0.96
C LEU A 134 -0.17 0.70 -0.28
N LEU A 135 -0.63 -0.55 -0.20
CA LEU A 135 -1.11 -1.34 -1.34
C LEU A 135 -2.63 -1.56 -1.32
N HIS A 136 -3.37 -1.01 -0.31
CA HIS A 136 -4.80 -1.33 -0.14
C HIS A 136 -5.63 -1.01 -1.39
N ASP A 137 -5.36 0.10 -2.04
CA ASP A 137 -6.03 0.58 -3.25
C ASP A 137 -5.28 0.25 -4.55
N LEU A 138 -4.31 -0.65 -4.53
CA LEU A 138 -3.53 -1.02 -5.72
C LEU A 138 -4.42 -1.34 -6.93
N GLY A 139 -5.54 -2.02 -6.71
CA GLY A 139 -6.48 -2.37 -7.78
C GLY A 139 -7.05 -1.16 -8.49
N ALA A 140 -7.35 -0.08 -7.77
CA ALA A 140 -7.82 1.16 -8.35
C ALA A 140 -6.76 1.80 -9.27
N ALA A 141 -5.49 1.84 -8.82
CA ALA A 141 -4.40 2.31 -9.67
C ALA A 141 -4.22 1.45 -10.93
N LEU A 142 -4.41 0.14 -10.81
CA LEU A 142 -4.34 -0.78 -11.94
C LEU A 142 -5.50 -0.57 -12.92
N LEU A 143 -6.74 -0.41 -12.42
CA LEU A 143 -7.90 -0.08 -13.25
C LEU A 143 -7.69 1.23 -14.01
N HIS A 144 -7.29 2.30 -13.33
CA HIS A 144 -7.01 3.57 -13.99
C HIS A 144 -5.94 3.47 -15.06
N ARG A 145 -4.90 2.67 -14.83
CA ARG A 145 -3.82 2.49 -15.80
C ARG A 145 -4.24 1.73 -17.05
N HIS A 146 -5.10 0.72 -16.91
CA HIS A 146 -5.43 -0.20 -18.00
C HIS A 146 -6.75 0.14 -18.70
N VAL A 147 -7.72 0.70 -17.98
CA VAL A 147 -9.06 1.05 -18.47
C VAL A 147 -9.49 2.42 -17.94
N PRO A 148 -8.71 3.51 -18.20
CA PRO A 148 -8.92 4.80 -17.55
C PRO A 148 -10.30 5.41 -17.79
N ALA A 149 -10.82 5.32 -18.99
CA ALA A 149 -12.12 5.92 -19.32
C ALA A 149 -13.28 5.24 -18.61
N GLU A 150 -13.26 3.92 -18.53
CA GLU A 150 -14.26 3.11 -17.83
C GLU A 150 -14.13 3.30 -16.31
N ALA A 151 -12.91 3.33 -15.78
CA ALA A 151 -12.64 3.59 -14.37
C ALA A 151 -13.14 4.98 -13.95
N ASP A 152 -12.83 6.02 -14.73
CA ASP A 152 -13.30 7.39 -14.50
C ASP A 152 -14.84 7.49 -14.50
N ALA A 153 -15.50 6.76 -15.40
CA ALA A 153 -16.96 6.73 -15.46
C ALA A 153 -17.58 6.09 -14.21
N VAL A 154 -17.01 5.00 -13.72
CA VAL A 154 -17.46 4.33 -12.49
C VAL A 154 -17.21 5.22 -11.26
N TRP A 155 -16.04 5.82 -11.15
CA TRP A 155 -15.70 6.66 -9.98
C TRP A 155 -16.37 8.04 -9.97
N ALA A 156 -17.08 8.41 -11.03
CA ALA A 156 -17.96 9.57 -11.04
C ALA A 156 -19.34 9.31 -10.39
N LEU A 157 -19.65 8.04 -10.05
CA LEU A 157 -20.87 7.64 -9.39
C LEU A 157 -20.90 8.04 -7.89
N PRO A 158 -22.08 8.00 -7.23
CA PRO A 158 -22.17 8.15 -5.78
C PRO A 158 -21.28 7.12 -5.05
N ALA A 159 -20.73 7.53 -3.93
CA ALA A 159 -19.76 6.75 -3.17
C ALA A 159 -20.22 5.32 -2.82
N ASP A 160 -21.48 5.19 -2.43
CA ASP A 160 -22.11 3.92 -2.05
C ASP A 160 -22.42 2.99 -3.24
N GLU A 161 -22.33 3.49 -4.46
CA GLU A 161 -22.53 2.71 -5.69
C GLU A 161 -21.21 2.19 -6.29
N ILE A 162 -20.06 2.78 -5.96
CA ILE A 162 -18.77 2.54 -6.63
C ILE A 162 -18.39 1.06 -6.63
N LEU A 163 -18.32 0.40 -5.47
CA LEU A 163 -17.91 -1.00 -5.39
C LEU A 163 -18.80 -1.94 -6.18
N THR A 164 -20.12 -1.66 -6.20
CA THR A 164 -21.07 -2.45 -6.98
C THR A 164 -20.85 -2.22 -8.47
N ALA A 165 -20.67 -0.98 -8.88
CA ALA A 165 -20.44 -0.62 -10.29
C ALA A 165 -19.08 -1.16 -10.79
N GLU A 166 -18.05 -1.19 -9.96
CA GLU A 166 -16.77 -1.84 -10.30
C GLU A 166 -16.97 -3.34 -10.57
N ARG A 167 -17.69 -4.06 -9.69
CA ARG A 167 -18.00 -5.48 -9.91
C ARG A 167 -18.79 -5.74 -11.18
N GLU A 168 -19.73 -4.86 -11.49
CA GLU A 168 -20.52 -4.95 -12.72
C GLU A 168 -19.70 -4.66 -13.97
N ALA A 169 -18.83 -3.65 -13.93
CA ALA A 169 -18.02 -3.22 -15.07
C ALA A 169 -16.78 -4.10 -15.31
N PHE A 170 -16.13 -4.54 -14.23
CA PHE A 170 -14.81 -5.18 -14.29
C PHE A 170 -14.80 -6.62 -13.76
N GLY A 171 -15.95 -7.12 -13.24
CA GLY A 171 -16.08 -8.46 -12.65
C GLY A 171 -15.56 -8.56 -11.21
N HIS A 172 -14.80 -7.59 -10.74
CA HIS A 172 -14.25 -7.44 -9.38
C HIS A 172 -14.26 -5.98 -8.99
N ASP A 173 -14.37 -5.70 -7.69
CA ASP A 173 -14.04 -4.37 -7.19
C ASP A 173 -12.50 -4.20 -7.09
N HIS A 174 -12.05 -2.95 -6.84
CA HIS A 174 -10.62 -2.66 -6.78
C HIS A 174 -9.92 -3.38 -5.62
N ALA A 175 -10.59 -3.62 -4.49
CA ALA A 175 -10.01 -4.33 -3.35
C ALA A 175 -9.76 -5.81 -3.70
N GLU A 176 -10.73 -6.46 -4.33
CA GLU A 176 -10.60 -7.83 -4.84
C GLU A 176 -9.52 -7.92 -5.93
N LEU A 177 -9.52 -6.98 -6.88
CA LEU A 177 -8.55 -6.94 -7.98
C LEU A 177 -7.13 -6.72 -7.46
N GLY A 178 -6.95 -5.79 -6.52
CA GLY A 178 -5.67 -5.55 -5.86
C GLY A 178 -5.17 -6.78 -5.13
N ALA A 179 -6.02 -7.46 -4.38
CA ALA A 179 -5.66 -8.69 -3.69
C ALA A 179 -5.25 -9.81 -4.66
N LEU A 180 -5.98 -10.01 -5.76
CA LEU A 180 -5.63 -10.99 -6.80
C LEU A 180 -4.27 -10.69 -7.44
N ALA A 181 -3.96 -9.42 -7.72
CA ALA A 181 -2.66 -9.02 -8.22
C ALA A 181 -1.55 -9.33 -7.21
N LEU A 182 -1.76 -8.97 -5.94
CA LEU A 182 -0.79 -9.21 -4.87
C LEU A 182 -0.57 -10.71 -4.59
N GLU A 183 -1.60 -11.54 -4.71
CA GLU A 183 -1.49 -13.00 -4.63
C GLU A 183 -0.65 -13.55 -5.79
N ALA A 184 -0.90 -13.10 -7.02
CA ALA A 184 -0.11 -13.47 -8.19
C ALA A 184 1.37 -13.08 -8.02
N TRP A 185 1.64 -12.01 -7.30
CA TRP A 185 2.99 -11.52 -6.97
C TRP A 185 3.54 -12.09 -5.65
N ARG A 186 2.86 -13.10 -5.09
CA ARG A 186 3.27 -13.87 -3.91
C ARG A 186 3.48 -13.03 -2.65
N LEU A 187 2.65 -12.01 -2.44
CA LEU A 187 2.64 -11.34 -1.15
C LEU A 187 2.02 -12.26 -0.07
N PRO A 188 2.42 -12.06 1.21
CA PRO A 188 1.86 -12.85 2.30
C PRO A 188 0.33 -12.76 2.36
N SER A 189 -0.33 -13.90 2.60
CA SER A 189 -1.79 -13.98 2.63
C SER A 189 -2.44 -13.02 3.64
N LEU A 190 -1.75 -12.73 4.74
CA LEU A 190 -2.21 -11.76 5.73
C LEU A 190 -2.37 -10.35 5.13
N ILE A 191 -1.42 -9.94 4.26
CA ILE A 191 -1.46 -8.65 3.57
C ILE A 191 -2.53 -8.68 2.48
N THR A 192 -2.56 -9.73 1.64
CA THR A 192 -3.53 -9.81 0.55
C THR A 192 -4.97 -9.87 1.06
N SER A 193 -5.22 -10.56 2.17
CA SER A 193 -6.54 -10.55 2.82
C SER A 193 -6.89 -9.17 3.38
N ALA A 194 -5.93 -8.46 3.99
CA ALA A 194 -6.20 -7.12 4.49
C ALA A 194 -6.56 -6.15 3.35
N VAL A 195 -5.91 -6.27 2.19
CA VAL A 195 -6.23 -5.51 0.99
C VAL A 195 -7.61 -5.88 0.45
N ARG A 196 -7.96 -7.16 0.38
CA ARG A 196 -9.27 -7.62 -0.10
C ARG A 196 -10.42 -7.10 0.75
N ASP A 197 -10.23 -7.10 2.06
CA ASP A 197 -11.30 -6.98 3.05
C ASP A 197 -11.37 -5.57 3.67
N HIS A 198 -10.62 -4.57 3.14
CA HIS A 198 -10.53 -3.25 3.77
C HIS A 198 -11.83 -2.41 3.70
N HIS A 199 -12.77 -2.78 2.85
CA HIS A 199 -14.11 -2.15 2.80
C HIS A 199 -15.16 -2.85 3.67
N LEU A 200 -14.80 -3.91 4.38
CA LEU A 200 -15.74 -4.58 5.29
C LEU A 200 -15.97 -3.76 6.56
N ASP A 201 -17.10 -4.03 7.23
CA ASP A 201 -17.36 -3.45 8.54
C ASP A 201 -16.30 -3.90 9.55
N PRO A 202 -15.52 -2.98 10.15
CA PRO A 202 -14.43 -3.30 11.05
C PRO A 202 -14.88 -4.07 12.31
N VAL A 203 -16.17 -4.01 12.68
CA VAL A 203 -16.71 -4.75 13.82
C VAL A 203 -16.88 -6.24 13.50
N THR A 204 -17.15 -6.56 12.22
CA THR A 204 -17.37 -7.95 11.77
C THR A 204 -16.10 -8.67 11.33
N VAL A 205 -15.01 -7.94 11.11
CA VAL A 205 -13.73 -8.49 10.64
C VAL A 205 -12.93 -9.10 11.80
N ASP A 206 -12.52 -10.36 11.66
CA ASP A 206 -11.68 -11.04 12.65
C ASP A 206 -10.19 -10.65 12.55
N SER A 207 -9.70 -10.36 11.35
CA SER A 207 -8.31 -10.02 11.10
C SER A 207 -7.92 -8.69 11.75
N ARG A 208 -6.95 -8.75 12.67
CA ARG A 208 -6.41 -7.55 13.33
C ARG A 208 -5.71 -6.62 12.35
N LEU A 209 -5.04 -7.17 11.33
CA LEU A 209 -4.37 -6.38 10.30
C LEU A 209 -5.41 -5.67 9.40
N THR A 210 -6.49 -6.35 9.03
CA THR A 210 -7.57 -5.73 8.25
C THR A 210 -8.20 -4.58 9.02
N ARG A 211 -8.54 -4.77 10.32
CA ARG A 211 -9.04 -3.67 11.17
C ARG A 211 -8.05 -2.50 11.27
N CYS A 212 -6.76 -2.82 11.32
CA CYS A 212 -5.70 -1.80 11.30
C CYS A 212 -5.71 -0.98 10.01
N VAL A 213 -5.86 -1.62 8.84
CA VAL A 213 -5.93 -0.95 7.54
C VAL A 213 -7.20 -0.11 7.41
N ILE A 214 -8.36 -0.63 7.83
CA ILE A 214 -9.63 0.13 7.83
C ILE A 214 -9.51 1.39 8.70
N ALA A 215 -8.93 1.27 9.90
CA ALA A 215 -8.71 2.42 10.78
C ALA A 215 -7.71 3.43 10.17
N ALA A 216 -6.67 2.93 9.52
CA ALA A 216 -5.68 3.74 8.86
C ALA A 216 -6.25 4.51 7.67
N GLU A 217 -7.10 3.87 6.88
CA GLU A 217 -7.79 4.50 5.76
C GLU A 217 -8.74 5.61 6.26
N ALA A 218 -9.52 5.35 7.31
CA ALA A 218 -10.39 6.35 7.90
C ALA A 218 -9.62 7.61 8.35
N LEU A 219 -8.44 7.45 8.95
CA LEU A 219 -7.55 8.56 9.32
C LEU A 219 -6.98 9.25 8.08
N ALA A 220 -6.50 8.48 7.10
CA ALA A 220 -5.90 9.02 5.89
C ALA A 220 -6.88 9.86 5.07
N ARG A 221 -8.15 9.52 5.03
CA ARG A 221 -9.20 10.30 4.36
C ARG A 221 -9.38 11.69 4.98
N VAL A 222 -9.23 11.83 6.29
CA VAL A 222 -9.28 13.13 6.96
C VAL A 222 -8.03 13.95 6.65
N ILE A 223 -6.84 13.31 6.69
CA ILE A 223 -5.55 13.98 6.47
C ILE A 223 -5.37 14.37 5.01
N ALA A 224 -5.80 13.52 4.08
CA ALA A 224 -5.62 13.70 2.64
C ALA A 224 -6.88 14.28 1.96
N ALA A 225 -7.79 14.90 2.69
CA ALA A 225 -9.04 15.44 2.16
C ALA A 225 -8.86 16.37 0.94
N ASP A 226 -7.69 17.02 0.83
CA ASP A 226 -7.34 17.93 -0.27
C ASP A 226 -6.62 17.24 -1.44
N HIS A 227 -6.33 15.91 -1.37
CA HIS A 227 -5.40 15.26 -2.28
C HIS A 227 -6.02 14.38 -3.38
N GLY A 228 -7.33 14.37 -3.54
CA GLY A 228 -7.92 13.71 -4.70
C GLY A 228 -9.42 13.42 -4.58
N PRO A 229 -10.18 13.70 -5.63
CA PRO A 229 -11.64 13.62 -5.58
C PRO A 229 -12.23 12.25 -5.93
N ARG A 230 -11.45 11.19 -6.18
CA ARG A 230 -11.95 10.08 -6.99
C ARG A 230 -12.18 8.75 -6.27
N LEU A 231 -11.55 8.48 -5.16
CA LEU A 231 -11.86 7.31 -4.34
C LEU A 231 -12.68 7.78 -3.13
N ARG A 232 -14.00 7.76 -3.26
CA ARG A 232 -14.96 8.27 -2.26
C ARG A 232 -15.87 7.18 -1.70
N GLU A 233 -15.45 5.94 -1.75
CA GLU A 233 -16.20 4.84 -1.17
C GLU A 233 -16.51 5.11 0.31
N PRO A 234 -17.63 4.61 0.83
CA PRO A 234 -17.95 4.77 2.24
C PRO A 234 -16.82 4.20 3.11
N ALA A 235 -16.30 5.03 4.01
CA ALA A 235 -15.39 4.59 5.07
C ALA A 235 -16.06 4.82 6.43
N PRO A 236 -15.75 4.02 7.44
CA PRO A 236 -16.21 4.27 8.80
C PRO A 236 -15.64 5.59 9.33
N GLU A 237 -16.36 6.20 10.28
CA GLU A 237 -15.80 7.34 11.03
C GLU A 237 -14.51 6.93 11.77
N PRO A 238 -13.49 7.81 11.83
CA PRO A 238 -12.19 7.48 12.45
C PRO A 238 -12.32 6.90 13.86
N GLU A 239 -13.18 7.45 14.69
CA GLU A 239 -13.39 6.98 16.06
C GLU A 239 -13.92 5.54 16.09
N ALA A 240 -14.89 5.21 15.25
CA ALA A 240 -15.47 3.86 15.20
C ALA A 240 -14.42 2.84 14.71
N ALA A 241 -13.65 3.21 13.69
CA ALA A 241 -12.61 2.36 13.14
C ALA A 241 -11.45 2.13 14.13
N LEU A 242 -11.02 3.16 14.87
CA LEU A 242 -9.99 3.06 15.89
C LEU A 242 -10.43 2.18 17.05
N LEU A 243 -11.68 2.32 17.52
CA LEU A 243 -12.24 1.43 18.57
C LEU A 243 -12.23 -0.02 18.13
N ALA A 244 -12.65 -0.31 16.90
CA ALA A 244 -12.63 -1.65 16.34
C ALA A 244 -11.21 -2.21 16.19
N ALA A 245 -10.22 -1.36 15.95
CA ALA A 245 -8.80 -1.71 15.94
C ALA A 245 -8.20 -1.88 17.34
N GLY A 246 -8.94 -1.52 18.40
CA GLY A 246 -8.51 -1.64 19.80
C GLY A 246 -7.79 -0.42 20.34
N LEU A 247 -7.99 0.75 19.76
CA LEU A 247 -7.42 2.03 20.20
C LEU A 247 -8.45 2.94 20.86
N PRO A 248 -8.05 3.72 21.89
CA PRO A 248 -8.91 4.73 22.47
C PRO A 248 -9.08 5.91 21.51
N THR A 249 -10.23 6.58 21.59
CA THR A 249 -10.60 7.71 20.73
C THR A 249 -10.43 9.08 21.41
N SER A 250 -9.83 9.11 22.59
CA SER A 250 -9.76 10.35 23.40
C SER A 250 -8.90 11.46 22.81
N ASN A 251 -8.05 11.19 21.82
CA ASN A 251 -7.09 12.13 21.25
C ASN A 251 -6.98 11.98 19.72
N VAL A 252 -8.11 11.87 19.01
CA VAL A 252 -8.13 11.66 17.55
C VAL A 252 -7.45 12.83 16.83
N ASP A 253 -7.64 14.08 17.27
CA ASP A 253 -7.03 15.25 16.66
C ASP A 253 -5.49 15.23 16.74
N GLU A 254 -4.94 14.89 17.92
CA GLU A 254 -3.49 14.74 18.10
C GLU A 254 -2.93 13.60 17.24
N LEU A 255 -3.71 12.53 17.08
CA LEU A 255 -3.39 11.40 16.23
C LEU A 255 -3.34 11.81 14.75
N LEU A 256 -4.33 12.56 14.28
CA LEU A 256 -4.41 13.07 12.91
C LEU A 256 -3.23 14.00 12.60
N GLU A 257 -2.86 14.90 13.50
CA GLU A 257 -1.71 15.79 13.37
C GLU A 257 -0.41 14.98 13.21
N ARG A 258 -0.17 14.02 14.10
CA ARG A 258 1.01 13.17 14.09
C ARG A 258 1.10 12.31 12.83
N VAL A 259 0.01 11.65 12.42
CA VAL A 259 -0.02 10.84 11.19
C VAL A 259 0.18 11.73 9.96
N GLY A 260 -0.33 12.97 9.96
CA GLY A 260 -0.10 13.95 8.89
C GLY A 260 1.38 14.31 8.72
N GLU A 261 2.09 14.55 9.83
CA GLU A 261 3.55 14.80 9.81
C GLU A 261 4.32 13.57 9.30
N ASP A 262 3.98 12.39 9.79
CA ASP A 262 4.60 11.13 9.38
C ASP A 262 4.34 10.85 7.91
N SER A 263 3.14 11.10 7.40
CA SER A 263 2.78 10.97 5.99
C SER A 263 3.63 11.88 5.10
N SER A 264 3.78 13.15 5.49
CA SER A 264 4.60 14.12 4.77
C SER A 264 6.07 13.71 4.71
N ASN A 265 6.60 13.20 5.81
CA ASN A 265 7.96 12.67 5.88
C ASN A 265 8.14 11.45 4.97
N LEU A 266 7.19 10.50 5.00
CA LEU A 266 7.22 9.30 4.17
C LEU A 266 7.10 9.65 2.68
N ALA A 267 6.23 10.60 2.33
CA ALA A 267 6.08 11.09 0.96
C ALA A 267 7.40 11.67 0.42
N GLY A 268 8.06 12.52 1.21
CA GLY A 268 9.36 13.08 0.86
C GLY A 268 10.43 12.02 0.61
N LEU A 269 10.46 10.98 1.46
CA LEU A 269 11.42 9.87 1.33
C LEU A 269 11.18 9.02 0.06
N LEU A 270 9.92 8.78 -0.30
CA LEU A 270 9.57 7.96 -1.46
C LEU A 270 9.66 8.73 -2.79
N ALA A 271 9.53 10.07 -2.75
CA ALA A 271 9.66 10.93 -3.93
C ALA A 271 11.12 11.26 -4.28
N ALA A 272 12.02 11.27 -3.29
CA ALA A 272 13.43 11.67 -3.46
C ALA A 272 14.33 10.58 -4.10
N ALA A 273 13.77 9.48 -4.52
CA ALA A 273 14.43 8.34 -5.13
C ALA A 273 13.98 8.13 -6.58
#